data_ea5b7db66b15911d4ccb151eeda21e1b
#
_entry.id   ea5b7db66b15911d4ccb151eeda21e1b
#
_cell.length_a   1.000
_cell.length_b   1.000
_cell.length_c   1.000
_cell.angle_alpha   90.00
_cell.angle_beta   90.00
_cell.angle_gamma   90.00
#
_symmetry.space_group_name_H-M   'P 1'
#
loop_
_entity.id
_entity.type
_entity.pdbx_description
1 polymer ?
#
loop_
_entity_poly.entity_id
_entity_poly.type
_entity_poly.pdbx_seq_one_letter_code
_entity_poly.pdbx_strand_id
1 'polypeptide(L)'
;MGLYRQQYCGCIYSEKERFFKASKMSNDKVQSSKEIQNPNGKIFDLEERTARFGEMIIEFVKTLERNEINRPLTGQLVDAGTSIGANYMEADGAESKKDFKHKIGTCRKEAKETRFFLRMIATAEPNLKAEARILWQEARELNLIFSSIWRK
;
A
#
# COMPACT_ATOMS: atom_id res chain seq x y z
N MET A 1 -12.42 25.14 -17.41
CA MET A 1 -12.08 23.73 -17.07
C MET A 1 -11.10 23.69 -15.89
N GLY A 2 -11.48 24.09 -14.68
CA GLY A 2 -10.55 24.23 -13.55
C GLY A 2 -11.13 23.98 -12.15
N LEU A 3 -12.42 23.69 -12.01
CA LEU A 3 -13.09 23.63 -10.70
C LEU A 3 -13.33 22.23 -10.15
N TYR A 4 -13.14 21.18 -10.93
CA TYR A 4 -13.37 19.78 -10.50
C TYR A 4 -12.21 19.15 -9.70
N ARG A 5 -11.04 19.76 -9.67
CA ARG A 5 -9.82 19.16 -9.07
C ARG A 5 -9.66 19.46 -7.56
N GLN A 6 -10.30 20.51 -7.05
CA GLN A 6 -10.13 20.93 -5.65
C GLN A 6 -11.10 20.27 -4.67
N GLN A 7 -12.27 19.86 -5.12
CA GLN A 7 -13.31 19.30 -4.23
C GLN A 7 -13.06 17.84 -3.79
N TYR A 8 -12.28 17.07 -4.57
CA TYR A 8 -11.97 15.67 -4.24
C TYR A 8 -10.70 15.48 -3.40
N CYS A 9 -9.82 16.46 -3.36
CA CYS A 9 -8.55 16.35 -2.61
C CYS A 9 -8.75 16.50 -1.09
N GLY A 10 -9.69 17.31 -0.64
CA GLY A 10 -9.95 17.57 0.78
C GLY A 10 -10.63 16.42 1.52
N CYS A 11 -11.56 15.70 0.88
CA CYS A 11 -12.24 14.55 1.49
C CYS A 11 -11.34 13.34 1.66
N ILE A 12 -10.47 13.07 0.70
CA ILE A 12 -9.56 11.91 0.73
C ILE A 12 -8.53 12.06 1.86
N TYR A 13 -8.05 13.28 2.14
CA TYR A 13 -7.11 13.52 3.24
C TYR A 13 -7.76 13.35 4.62
N SER A 14 -9.01 13.75 4.82
CA SER A 14 -9.72 13.61 6.09
C SER A 14 -10.09 12.16 6.41
N GLU A 15 -10.40 11.35 5.39
CA GLU A 15 -10.68 9.92 5.55
C GLU A 15 -9.40 9.10 5.77
N LYS A 16 -8.30 9.44 5.08
CA LYS A 16 -6.97 8.89 5.40
C LYS A 16 -6.58 9.17 6.85
N GLU A 17 -6.82 10.37 7.36
CA GLU A 17 -6.51 10.73 8.75
C GLU A 17 -7.37 10.00 9.78
N ARG A 18 -8.65 9.70 9.49
CA ARG A 18 -9.50 8.91 10.38
C ARG A 18 -9.05 7.45 10.46
N PHE A 19 -8.72 6.86 9.33
CA PHE A 19 -8.18 5.49 9.28
C PHE A 19 -6.81 5.41 9.99
N PHE A 20 -5.95 6.41 9.78
CA PHE A 20 -4.65 6.53 10.47
C PHE A 20 -4.78 6.79 11.98
N LYS A 21 -5.82 7.47 12.45
CA LYS A 21 -6.04 7.72 13.88
C LYS A 21 -6.50 6.47 14.64
N ALA A 22 -7.25 5.59 14.00
CA ALA A 22 -7.66 4.32 14.58
C ALA A 22 -6.48 3.33 14.76
N SER A 23 -5.45 3.42 13.91
CA SER A 23 -4.24 2.58 13.94
C SER A 23 -3.14 3.09 14.91
N LYS A 24 -3.30 4.27 15.52
CA LYS A 24 -2.25 4.93 16.33
C LYS A 24 -2.13 4.46 17.79
N MET A 25 -2.60 3.28 18.14
CA MET A 25 -2.40 2.73 19.48
C MET A 25 -1.45 1.53 19.48
N SER A 26 -0.21 1.75 19.14
CA SER A 26 0.97 1.13 19.76
C SER A 26 2.23 1.67 19.09
N ASN A 27 2.94 2.46 19.86
CA ASN A 27 4.20 3.05 19.47
C ASN A 27 5.27 2.38 20.31
N ASP A 28 6.33 1.91 19.68
CA ASP A 28 7.67 2.06 20.25
C ASP A 28 8.75 1.96 19.16
N LYS A 29 9.72 2.84 19.33
CA LYS A 29 10.86 3.22 18.53
C LYS A 29 11.67 2.05 17.95
N VAL A 30 11.88 2.06 16.64
CA VAL A 30 13.11 1.53 16.03
C VAL A 30 13.69 2.58 15.11
N GLN A 31 14.87 3.06 15.47
CA GLN A 31 15.75 3.84 14.59
C GLN A 31 16.51 2.88 13.69
N SER A 32 16.45 3.07 12.40
CA SER A 32 17.58 2.92 11.46
C SER A 32 17.11 3.02 10.00
N SER A 33 17.75 3.84 9.27
CA SER A 33 18.59 3.72 8.08
C SER A 33 18.14 4.47 6.84
N LYS A 34 19.10 5.22 6.37
CA LYS A 34 19.30 5.89 5.07
C LYS A 34 18.15 6.75 4.52
N GLU A 35 18.17 7.98 4.98
CA GLU A 35 17.35 9.10 4.51
C GLU A 35 17.75 9.51 3.08
N ILE A 36 16.84 9.33 2.14
CA ILE A 36 16.90 10.03 0.85
C ILE A 36 16.15 11.35 1.05
N GLN A 37 16.89 12.43 1.29
CA GLN A 37 16.32 13.77 1.46
C GLN A 37 15.81 14.32 0.12
N ASN A 38 14.51 14.65 0.07
CA ASN A 38 13.89 15.45 -0.97
C ASN A 38 14.01 16.94 -0.58
N PRO A 39 14.18 17.90 -1.54
CA PRO A 39 14.33 19.34 -1.24
C PRO A 39 13.16 19.96 -0.43
N ASN A 40 12.06 19.26 -0.23
CA ASN A 40 10.91 19.70 0.58
C ASN A 40 10.86 19.10 2.00
N GLY A 41 11.93 18.52 2.53
CA GLY A 41 12.03 18.05 3.91
C GLY A 41 11.14 16.87 4.29
N LYS A 42 10.48 16.20 3.34
CA LYS A 42 9.77 14.95 3.58
C LYS A 42 10.70 13.77 3.34
N ILE A 43 11.07 13.11 4.41
CA ILE A 43 11.75 11.81 4.37
C ILE A 43 10.77 10.83 3.75
N PHE A 44 11.05 10.37 2.53
CA PHE A 44 10.31 9.27 1.90
C PHE A 44 10.93 7.95 2.37
N ASP A 45 10.51 7.50 3.53
CA ASP A 45 10.81 6.15 4.00
C ASP A 45 9.85 5.19 3.28
N LEU A 46 10.34 4.59 2.20
CA LEU A 46 9.53 3.66 1.40
C LEU A 46 9.38 2.32 2.11
N GLU A 47 10.32 1.95 2.95
CA GLU A 47 10.26 0.76 3.79
C GLU A 47 9.09 0.88 4.78
N GLU A 48 9.06 1.96 5.56
CA GLU A 48 7.97 2.24 6.50
C GLU A 48 6.63 2.40 5.77
N ARG A 49 6.60 3.05 4.60
CA ARG A 49 5.37 3.22 3.82
C ARG A 49 4.79 1.89 3.35
N THR A 50 5.63 0.96 2.90
CA THR A 50 5.18 -0.36 2.44
C THR A 50 4.78 -1.26 3.61
N ALA A 51 5.47 -1.17 4.76
CA ALA A 51 5.09 -1.87 5.99
C ALA A 51 3.70 -1.40 6.46
N ARG A 52 3.47 -0.10 6.57
CA ARG A 52 2.16 0.47 6.92
C ARG A 52 1.07 0.08 5.95
N PHE A 53 1.38 0.01 4.67
CA PHE A 53 0.40 -0.46 3.69
C PHE A 53 -0.01 -1.91 3.97
N GLY A 54 0.93 -2.80 4.27
CA GLY A 54 0.64 -4.18 4.67
C GLY A 54 -0.24 -4.25 5.93
N GLU A 55 0.06 -3.44 6.95
CA GLU A 55 -0.76 -3.31 8.16
C GLU A 55 -2.20 -2.86 7.85
N MET A 56 -2.36 -1.85 6.99
CA MET A 56 -3.68 -1.38 6.54
C MET A 56 -4.47 -2.47 5.82
N ILE A 57 -3.83 -3.30 5.01
CA ILE A 57 -4.47 -4.47 4.37
C ILE A 57 -4.95 -5.46 5.44
N ILE A 58 -4.12 -5.77 6.44
CA ILE A 58 -4.48 -6.68 7.53
C ILE A 58 -5.68 -6.15 8.32
N GLU A 59 -5.67 -4.86 8.68
CA GLU A 59 -6.80 -4.26 9.41
C GLU A 59 -8.08 -4.25 8.56
N PHE A 60 -7.97 -3.96 7.26
CA PHE A 60 -9.11 -4.00 6.36
C PHE A 60 -9.72 -5.39 6.25
N VAL A 61 -8.92 -6.44 6.11
CA VAL A 61 -9.46 -7.80 5.97
C VAL A 61 -10.11 -8.33 7.26
N LYS A 62 -9.74 -7.80 8.43
CA LYS A 62 -10.42 -8.13 9.70
C LYS A 62 -11.87 -7.63 9.74
N THR A 63 -12.23 -6.63 8.94
CA THR A 63 -13.60 -6.10 8.84
C THR A 63 -14.49 -6.89 7.90
N LEU A 64 -13.92 -7.78 7.07
CA LEU A 64 -14.66 -8.56 6.09
C LEU A 64 -15.46 -9.69 6.76
N GLU A 65 -16.68 -9.87 6.28
CA GLU A 65 -17.49 -11.02 6.69
C GLU A 65 -16.84 -12.34 6.24
N ARG A 66 -16.85 -13.34 7.12
CA ARG A 66 -16.33 -14.68 6.82
C ARG A 66 -17.37 -15.49 6.08
N ASN A 67 -17.24 -15.55 4.77
CA ASN A 67 -18.08 -16.35 3.90
C ASN A 67 -17.25 -17.04 2.80
N GLU A 68 -17.88 -17.89 2.00
CA GLU A 68 -17.19 -18.67 0.97
C GLU A 68 -16.58 -17.83 -0.15
N ILE A 69 -17.14 -16.64 -0.43
CA ILE A 69 -16.63 -15.70 -1.44
C ILE A 69 -15.42 -14.94 -0.88
N ASN A 70 -15.53 -14.40 0.33
CA ASN A 70 -14.50 -13.56 0.93
C ASN A 70 -13.26 -14.35 1.35
N ARG A 71 -13.43 -15.60 1.78
CA ARG A 71 -12.32 -16.42 2.27
C ARG A 71 -11.14 -16.53 1.29
N PRO A 72 -11.32 -16.93 0.02
CA PRO A 72 -10.21 -16.99 -0.94
C PRO A 72 -9.70 -15.59 -1.32
N LEU A 73 -10.57 -14.59 -1.45
CA LEU A 73 -10.18 -13.21 -1.78
C LEU A 73 -9.32 -12.57 -0.68
N THR A 74 -9.66 -12.82 0.59
CA THR A 74 -8.93 -12.34 1.76
C THR A 74 -7.50 -12.88 1.78
N GLY A 75 -7.31 -14.18 1.57
CA GLY A 75 -5.99 -14.79 1.53
C GLY A 75 -5.11 -14.15 0.46
N GLN A 76 -5.61 -14.08 -0.77
CA GLN A 76 -4.88 -13.48 -1.89
C GLN A 76 -4.58 -11.99 -1.68
N LEU A 77 -5.50 -11.23 -1.08
CA LEU A 77 -5.27 -9.82 -0.78
C LEU A 77 -4.17 -9.63 0.27
N VAL A 78 -4.18 -10.43 1.34
CA VAL A 78 -3.14 -10.38 2.38
C VAL A 78 -1.79 -10.75 1.80
N ASP A 79 -1.72 -11.85 1.05
CA ASP A 79 -0.49 -12.31 0.42
C ASP A 79 0.11 -11.24 -0.50
N ALA A 80 -0.68 -10.71 -1.44
CA ALA A 80 -0.21 -9.68 -2.35
C ALA A 80 0.15 -8.37 -1.64
N GLY A 81 -0.69 -7.91 -0.70
CA GLY A 81 -0.50 -6.64 -0.01
C GLY A 81 0.75 -6.61 0.88
N THR A 82 1.01 -7.69 1.62
CA THR A 82 2.19 -7.81 2.50
C THR A 82 3.46 -8.12 1.71
N SER A 83 3.36 -8.83 0.58
CA SER A 83 4.50 -9.14 -0.29
C SER A 83 5.16 -7.91 -0.90
N ILE A 84 4.45 -6.78 -1.02
CA ILE A 84 5.03 -5.51 -1.48
C ILE A 84 6.17 -5.08 -0.55
N GLY A 85 5.91 -5.02 0.76
CA GLY A 85 6.90 -4.64 1.76
C GLY A 85 8.03 -5.64 1.88
N ALA A 86 7.71 -6.94 1.94
CA ALA A 86 8.69 -8.01 2.04
C ALA A 86 9.69 -7.97 0.87
N ASN A 87 9.22 -7.86 -0.37
CA ASN A 87 10.10 -7.77 -1.54
C ASN A 87 10.87 -6.46 -1.60
N TYR A 88 10.34 -5.36 -1.07
CA TYR A 88 11.07 -4.11 -1.00
C TYR A 88 12.23 -4.19 0.01
N MET A 89 12.03 -4.78 1.19
CA MET A 89 13.10 -5.04 2.16
C MET A 89 14.21 -5.92 1.57
N GLU A 90 13.84 -6.96 0.82
CA GLU A 90 14.81 -7.79 0.10
C GLU A 90 15.55 -7.02 -1.01
N ALA A 91 14.87 -6.06 -1.68
CA ALA A 91 15.51 -5.20 -2.67
C ALA A 91 16.53 -4.26 -2.02
N ASP A 92 16.23 -3.68 -0.86
CA ASP A 92 17.17 -2.80 -0.15
C ASP A 92 18.44 -3.55 0.29
N GLY A 93 18.32 -4.83 0.64
CA GLY A 93 19.43 -5.74 0.95
C GLY A 93 20.08 -6.45 -0.26
N ALA A 94 19.71 -6.11 -1.50
CA ALA A 94 20.14 -6.87 -2.67
C ALA A 94 21.66 -6.76 -2.94
N GLU A 95 22.30 -7.89 -3.19
CA GLU A 95 23.74 -7.98 -3.45
C GLU A 95 24.16 -7.53 -4.86
N SER A 96 23.19 -7.42 -5.79
CA SER A 96 23.44 -7.02 -7.17
C SER A 96 22.35 -6.12 -7.74
N LYS A 97 22.70 -5.29 -8.75
CA LYS A 97 21.72 -4.48 -9.50
C LYS A 97 20.65 -5.35 -10.18
N LYS A 98 21.01 -6.55 -10.62
CA LYS A 98 20.08 -7.48 -11.25
C LYS A 98 19.06 -8.00 -10.25
N ASP A 99 19.50 -8.36 -9.07
CA ASP A 99 18.63 -8.82 -7.98
C ASP A 99 17.74 -7.71 -7.47
N PHE A 100 18.30 -6.52 -7.20
CA PHE A 100 17.52 -5.31 -6.87
C PHE A 100 16.38 -5.08 -7.89
N LYS A 101 16.73 -5.08 -9.19
CA LYS A 101 15.75 -4.83 -10.25
C LYS A 101 14.69 -5.93 -10.32
N HIS A 102 15.05 -7.18 -10.05
CA HIS A 102 14.12 -8.30 -9.97
C HIS A 102 13.11 -8.09 -8.81
N LYS A 103 13.58 -7.79 -7.61
CA LYS A 103 12.74 -7.56 -6.43
C LYS A 103 11.79 -6.36 -6.62
N ILE A 104 12.28 -5.24 -7.17
CA ILE A 104 11.44 -4.10 -7.52
C ILE A 104 10.39 -4.48 -8.58
N GLY A 105 10.73 -5.35 -9.53
CA GLY A 105 9.79 -5.92 -10.49
C GLY A 105 8.67 -6.71 -9.81
N THR A 106 9.02 -7.48 -8.78
CA THR A 106 8.04 -8.22 -7.95
C THR A 106 7.15 -7.25 -7.17
N CYS A 107 7.69 -6.22 -6.49
CA CYS A 107 6.88 -5.21 -5.81
C CYS A 107 5.81 -4.59 -6.74
N ARG A 108 6.18 -4.31 -8.00
CA ARG A 108 5.23 -3.79 -9.01
C ARG A 108 4.11 -4.78 -9.33
N LYS A 109 4.45 -6.06 -9.43
CA LYS A 109 3.49 -7.14 -9.71
C LYS A 109 2.52 -7.26 -8.54
N GLU A 110 3.02 -7.37 -7.32
CA GLU A 110 2.23 -7.50 -6.10
C GLU A 110 1.29 -6.29 -5.90
N ALA A 111 1.76 -5.07 -6.17
CA ALA A 111 0.92 -3.87 -6.10
C ALA A 111 -0.23 -3.87 -7.14
N LYS A 112 -0.03 -4.45 -8.32
CA LYS A 112 -1.10 -4.65 -9.31
C LYS A 112 -2.10 -5.70 -8.86
N GLU A 113 -1.61 -6.79 -8.29
CA GLU A 113 -2.41 -7.89 -7.78
C GLU A 113 -3.27 -7.45 -6.60
N THR A 114 -2.69 -6.71 -5.65
CA THR A 114 -3.42 -6.09 -4.54
C THR A 114 -4.58 -5.22 -5.04
N ARG A 115 -4.36 -4.39 -6.07
CA ARG A 115 -5.43 -3.58 -6.69
C ARG A 115 -6.54 -4.42 -7.29
N PHE A 116 -6.19 -5.54 -7.89
CA PHE A 116 -7.17 -6.47 -8.46
C PHE A 116 -8.06 -7.06 -7.35
N PHE A 117 -7.47 -7.59 -6.28
CA PHE A 117 -8.23 -8.21 -5.19
C PHE A 117 -9.06 -7.18 -4.42
N LEU A 118 -8.57 -5.96 -4.19
CA LEU A 118 -9.35 -4.88 -3.61
C LEU A 118 -10.60 -4.54 -4.44
N ARG A 119 -10.48 -4.60 -5.78
CA ARG A 119 -11.65 -4.42 -6.66
C ARG A 119 -12.63 -5.58 -6.55
N MET A 120 -12.16 -6.81 -6.43
CA MET A 120 -13.03 -7.99 -6.25
C MET A 120 -13.77 -7.92 -4.91
N ILE A 121 -13.08 -7.59 -3.83
CA ILE A 121 -13.69 -7.40 -2.51
C ILE A 121 -14.70 -6.25 -2.52
N ALA A 122 -14.40 -5.12 -3.15
CA ALA A 122 -15.36 -4.01 -3.28
C ALA A 122 -16.63 -4.39 -4.08
N THR A 123 -16.59 -5.46 -4.86
CA THR A 123 -17.74 -6.01 -5.55
C THR A 123 -18.51 -6.98 -4.66
N ALA A 124 -17.80 -7.79 -3.88
CA ALA A 124 -18.38 -8.74 -2.93
C ALA A 124 -19.02 -8.03 -1.73
N GLU A 125 -18.41 -6.95 -1.26
CA GLU A 125 -18.80 -6.16 -0.09
C GLU A 125 -19.00 -4.67 -0.46
N PRO A 126 -20.15 -4.30 -1.05
CA PRO A 126 -20.40 -2.92 -1.50
C PRO A 126 -20.36 -1.86 -0.39
N ASN A 127 -20.66 -2.25 0.86
CA ASN A 127 -20.57 -1.40 2.05
C ASN A 127 -19.13 -0.99 2.40
N LEU A 128 -18.12 -1.79 2.02
CA LEU A 128 -16.70 -1.50 2.25
C LEU A 128 -15.98 -0.93 1.01
N LYS A 129 -16.74 -0.53 0.01
CA LYS A 129 -16.21 0.00 -1.26
C LYS A 129 -15.38 1.28 -1.07
N ALA A 130 -15.74 2.13 -0.12
CA ALA A 130 -15.02 3.37 0.16
C ALA A 130 -13.62 3.08 0.73
N GLU A 131 -13.54 2.19 1.70
CA GLU A 131 -12.30 1.76 2.35
C GLU A 131 -11.40 1.01 1.36
N ALA A 132 -11.96 0.07 0.60
CA ALA A 132 -11.25 -0.63 -0.45
C ALA A 132 -10.66 0.33 -1.51
N ARG A 133 -11.36 1.43 -1.82
CA ARG A 133 -10.90 2.46 -2.76
C ARG A 133 -9.68 3.22 -2.23
N ILE A 134 -9.63 3.52 -0.94
CA ILE A 134 -8.48 4.19 -0.31
C ILE A 134 -7.23 3.31 -0.45
N LEU A 135 -7.34 2.02 -0.10
CA LEU A 135 -6.25 1.05 -0.24
C LEU A 135 -5.85 0.84 -1.70
N TRP A 136 -6.82 0.78 -2.60
CA TRP A 136 -6.56 0.68 -4.04
C TRP A 136 -5.75 1.85 -4.57
N GLN A 137 -6.03 3.07 -4.08
CA GLN A 137 -5.31 4.28 -4.48
C GLN A 137 -3.87 4.25 -3.98
N GLU A 138 -3.64 3.81 -2.73
CA GLU A 138 -2.30 3.65 -2.16
C GLU A 138 -1.49 2.59 -2.94
N ALA A 139 -2.08 1.44 -3.22
CA ALA A 139 -1.45 0.41 -4.06
C ALA A 139 -1.09 0.92 -5.47
N ARG A 140 -1.92 1.81 -6.04
CA ARG A 140 -1.62 2.47 -7.32
C ARG A 140 -0.42 3.39 -7.21
N GLU A 141 -0.33 4.19 -6.15
CA GLU A 141 0.82 5.08 -5.92
C GLU A 141 2.11 4.29 -5.75
N LEU A 142 2.10 3.23 -4.93
CA LEU A 142 3.24 2.33 -4.76
C LEU A 142 3.66 1.70 -6.10
N ASN A 143 2.72 1.23 -6.90
CA ASN A 143 3.02 0.69 -8.23
C ASN A 143 3.68 1.72 -9.16
N LEU A 144 3.29 2.99 -9.12
CA LEU A 144 3.90 4.07 -9.89
C LEU A 144 5.34 4.35 -9.43
N ILE A 145 5.57 4.38 -8.10
CA ILE A 145 6.89 4.57 -7.51
C ILE A 145 7.82 3.43 -7.94
N PHE A 146 7.43 2.18 -7.74
CA PHE A 146 8.24 1.03 -8.14
C PHE A 146 8.45 0.96 -9.65
N SER A 147 7.47 1.40 -10.45
CA SER A 147 7.63 1.51 -11.90
C SER A 147 8.66 2.56 -12.30
N SER A 148 8.78 3.65 -11.54
CA SER A 148 9.81 4.67 -11.74
C SER A 148 11.20 4.15 -11.36
N ILE A 149 11.32 3.48 -10.23
CA ILE A 149 12.59 2.86 -9.77
C ILE A 149 13.07 1.81 -10.78
N TRP A 150 12.16 0.95 -11.22
CA TRP A 150 12.49 -0.16 -12.13
C TRP A 150 13.02 0.29 -13.50
N ARG A 151 12.60 1.48 -13.98
CA ARG A 151 13.02 2.04 -15.28
C ARG A 151 14.40 2.68 -15.26
N LYS A 152 14.94 2.99 -14.08
CA LYS A 152 16.32 3.49 -13.90
C LYS A 152 17.33 2.34 -13.93
#